data_54edefd0e392f9b3ee57c8180bfda54a
#
_entry.id   54edefd0e392f9b3ee57c8180bfda54a
#
_cell.length_a   1.000
_cell.length_b   1.000
_cell.length_c   1.000
_cell.angle_alpha   90.00
_cell.angle_beta   90.00
_cell.angle_gamma   90.00
#
_symmetry.space_group_name_H-M   'P 1'
#
loop_
_entity.id
_entity.type
_entity.pdbx_description
1 polymer ?
#
loop_
_entity_poly.entity_id
_entity_poly.type
_entity_poly.pdbx_seq_one_letter_code
_entity_poly.pdbx_strand_id
1 'polypeptide(L)'
;DWSSDVCSSDLSHPATETLVASLKNTPYDTGLDLATFLPITEHFRTVRRKYRQFESDFTGVDAEILTSQIPGGMLSNLAAQLTEQDALDRMKEVLDEVPRVRKDMGYPPLVTPTSQIVGTQATLNVLTGERYKVITTETKNYFLGLYGRAPGQVDHDILARAIGDEEPIKTRPADRLEPELEASKKEMP
;
A
#
# COMPACT_ATOMS: atom_id res chain seq x y z
N ASP A 1 12.27 2.72 -11.24
CA ASP A 1 10.83 2.40 -11.28
C ASP A 1 10.19 3.14 -12.45
N TRP A 2 9.97 2.42 -13.57
CA TRP A 2 9.41 3.02 -14.80
C TRP A 2 7.98 3.54 -14.59
N SER A 3 7.24 3.02 -13.61
CA SER A 3 5.88 3.48 -13.30
C SER A 3 5.87 4.89 -12.74
N SER A 4 6.91 5.30 -12.01
CA SER A 4 7.03 6.65 -11.50
C SER A 4 7.31 7.69 -12.57
N ASP A 5 8.03 7.31 -13.63
CA ASP A 5 8.39 8.24 -14.71
C ASP A 5 7.27 8.39 -15.76
N VAL A 6 6.39 7.41 -15.84
CA VAL A 6 5.30 7.36 -16.82
C VAL A 6 3.95 7.72 -16.21
N CYS A 7 3.74 7.36 -14.96
CA CYS A 7 2.56 7.79 -14.24
C CYS A 7 2.77 9.20 -13.70
N SER A 8 2.30 10.18 -14.42
CA SER A 8 2.06 11.50 -13.84
C SER A 8 0.90 11.46 -12.84
N SER A 9 0.55 10.29 -12.34
CA SER A 9 -0.52 10.16 -11.39
C SER A 9 0.04 10.29 -10.00
N ASP A 10 -0.61 11.06 -9.21
CA ASP A 10 -0.36 11.27 -7.79
C ASP A 10 -0.58 10.02 -6.97
N LEU A 11 -0.92 8.96 -7.63
CA LEU A 11 -1.20 7.66 -7.08
C LEU A 11 0.07 6.82 -6.89
N SER A 12 1.23 7.29 -7.35
CA SER A 12 2.50 6.57 -7.24
C SER A 12 3.60 7.53 -6.79
N HIS A 13 4.55 7.79 -7.67
CA HIS A 13 5.63 8.75 -7.44
C HIS A 13 5.54 9.88 -8.46
N PRO A 14 5.99 11.09 -8.13
CA PRO A 14 6.12 12.15 -9.13
C PRO A 14 7.16 11.73 -10.18
N ALA A 15 6.99 12.19 -11.41
CA ALA A 15 7.95 11.96 -12.48
C ALA A 15 9.34 12.49 -12.08
N THR A 16 10.40 11.74 -12.38
CA THR A 16 11.76 12.09 -12.00
C THR A 16 12.16 13.48 -12.51
N GLU A 17 11.86 13.80 -13.77
CA GLU A 17 12.14 15.09 -14.36
C GLU A 17 11.38 16.25 -13.65
N THR A 18 10.19 16.00 -13.13
CA THR A 18 9.43 16.97 -12.35
C THR A 18 10.11 17.28 -11.02
N LEU A 19 10.60 16.26 -10.31
CA LEU A 19 11.36 16.45 -9.08
C LEU A 19 12.67 17.18 -9.32
N VAL A 20 13.44 16.78 -10.34
CA VAL A 20 14.69 17.44 -10.72
C VAL A 20 14.45 18.91 -11.03
N ALA A 21 13.40 19.22 -11.80
CA ALA A 21 13.07 20.59 -12.13
C ALA A 21 12.64 21.42 -10.89
N SER A 22 11.82 20.82 -10.02
CA SER A 22 11.31 21.50 -8.82
C SER A 22 12.40 21.80 -7.78
N LEU A 23 13.40 20.94 -7.70
CA LEU A 23 14.51 21.09 -6.75
C LEU A 23 15.66 21.95 -7.29
N LYS A 24 15.64 22.28 -8.58
CA LYS A 24 16.70 23.07 -9.22
C LYS A 24 16.86 24.44 -8.53
N ASN A 25 18.12 24.83 -8.31
CA ASN A 25 18.49 26.05 -7.59
C ASN A 25 18.04 26.12 -6.11
N THR A 26 17.68 24.99 -5.51
CA THR A 26 17.42 24.88 -4.08
C THR A 26 18.61 24.22 -3.36
N PRO A 27 18.68 24.22 -2.02
CA PRO A 27 19.68 23.44 -1.28
C PRO A 27 19.63 21.92 -1.54
N TYR A 28 18.57 21.43 -2.18
CA TYR A 28 18.34 20.03 -2.52
C TYR A 28 18.50 19.76 -4.02
N ASP A 29 19.13 20.68 -4.76
CA ASP A 29 19.39 20.51 -6.19
C ASP A 29 20.16 19.20 -6.41
N THR A 30 19.63 18.37 -7.28
CA THR A 30 20.19 17.04 -7.57
C THR A 30 21.44 17.10 -8.43
N GLY A 31 21.71 18.22 -9.09
CA GLY A 31 22.79 18.39 -10.08
C GLY A 31 22.57 17.60 -11.39
N LEU A 32 21.42 16.95 -11.56
CA LEU A 32 21.10 16.20 -12.77
C LEU A 32 20.68 17.13 -13.92
N ASP A 33 21.12 16.80 -15.13
CA ASP A 33 20.73 17.54 -16.33
C ASP A 33 19.40 17.03 -16.87
N LEU A 34 18.37 17.91 -16.89
CA LEU A 34 17.06 17.60 -17.42
C LEU A 34 17.08 17.15 -18.89
N ALA A 35 18.04 17.63 -19.68
CA ALA A 35 18.13 17.24 -21.08
C ALA A 35 18.39 15.73 -21.28
N THR A 36 19.03 15.09 -20.31
CA THR A 36 19.29 13.63 -20.36
C THR A 36 18.02 12.81 -20.16
N PHE A 37 16.99 13.38 -19.52
CA PHE A 37 15.71 12.68 -19.30
C PHE A 37 14.77 12.73 -20.50
N LEU A 38 14.93 13.71 -21.40
CA LEU A 38 14.01 13.88 -22.52
C LEU A 38 13.85 12.63 -23.40
N PRO A 39 14.91 11.96 -23.86
CA PRO A 39 14.77 10.74 -24.66
C PRO A 39 14.19 9.58 -23.84
N ILE A 40 14.49 9.50 -22.54
CA ILE A 40 13.98 8.48 -21.64
C ILE A 40 12.46 8.67 -21.46
N THR A 41 12.05 9.89 -21.16
CA THR A 41 10.64 10.25 -20.99
C THR A 41 9.83 9.96 -22.25
N GLU A 42 10.34 10.31 -23.44
CA GLU A 42 9.67 10.04 -24.71
C GLU A 42 9.55 8.54 -24.99
N HIS A 43 10.58 7.78 -24.69
CA HIS A 43 10.54 6.32 -24.79
C HIS A 43 9.43 5.76 -23.92
N PHE A 44 9.39 6.09 -22.62
CA PHE A 44 8.38 5.56 -21.71
C PHE A 44 6.97 6.06 -21.98
N ARG A 45 6.79 7.27 -22.46
CA ARG A 45 5.49 7.74 -22.97
C ARG A 45 4.97 6.86 -24.11
N THR A 46 5.85 6.42 -24.98
CA THR A 46 5.49 5.51 -26.07
C THR A 46 5.16 4.10 -25.55
N VAL A 47 5.93 3.59 -24.58
CA VAL A 47 5.67 2.31 -23.91
C VAL A 47 4.31 2.37 -23.19
N ARG A 48 4.03 3.43 -22.44
CA ARG A 48 2.78 3.61 -21.70
C ARG A 48 1.55 3.46 -22.59
N ARG A 49 1.56 3.99 -23.82
CA ARG A 49 0.44 3.86 -24.75
C ARG A 49 0.05 2.41 -25.05
N LYS A 50 1.04 1.47 -25.02
CA LYS A 50 0.80 0.04 -25.24
C LYS A 50 0.10 -0.62 -24.07
N TYR A 51 0.25 -0.07 -22.87
CA TYR A 51 -0.28 -0.61 -21.62
C TYR A 51 -1.47 0.17 -21.07
N ARG A 52 -2.01 1.11 -21.85
CA ARG A 52 -3.13 1.98 -21.43
C ARG A 52 -4.34 1.21 -20.91
N GLN A 53 -4.58 0.02 -21.40
CA GLN A 53 -5.68 -0.84 -20.96
C GLN A 53 -5.57 -1.29 -19.49
N PHE A 54 -4.39 -1.15 -18.89
CA PHE A 54 -4.12 -1.51 -17.49
C PHE A 54 -4.07 -0.29 -16.57
N GLU A 55 -4.26 0.92 -17.13
CA GLU A 55 -4.31 2.13 -16.32
C GLU A 55 -5.67 2.24 -15.63
N SER A 56 -5.65 2.68 -14.36
CA SER A 56 -6.88 3.03 -13.66
C SER A 56 -7.41 4.39 -14.14
N ASP A 57 -8.71 4.63 -13.95
CA ASP A 57 -9.34 5.92 -14.24
C ASP A 57 -8.93 7.02 -13.24
N PHE A 58 -8.24 6.65 -12.18
CA PHE A 58 -7.70 7.58 -11.17
C PHE A 58 -6.40 8.20 -11.69
N THR A 59 -6.55 9.20 -12.55
CA THR A 59 -5.43 9.95 -13.10
C THR A 59 -5.57 11.42 -12.70
N GLY A 60 -4.50 12.01 -12.17
CA GLY A 60 -4.50 13.43 -11.80
C GLY A 60 -4.08 13.67 -10.34
N VAL A 61 -3.97 14.94 -9.96
CA VAL A 61 -3.64 15.36 -8.59
C VAL A 61 -4.91 15.30 -7.75
N ASP A 62 -4.91 14.45 -6.73
CA ASP A 62 -5.97 14.40 -5.73
C ASP A 62 -5.45 14.89 -4.38
N ALA A 63 -5.85 16.10 -3.99
CA ALA A 63 -5.48 16.68 -2.71
C ALA A 63 -6.15 15.98 -1.51
N GLU A 64 -7.19 15.17 -1.71
CA GLU A 64 -7.81 14.38 -0.64
C GLU A 64 -6.84 13.36 -0.05
N ILE A 65 -5.83 12.92 -0.82
CA ILE A 65 -4.76 12.05 -0.35
C ILE A 65 -4.00 12.68 0.82
N LEU A 66 -3.81 13.99 0.84
CA LEU A 66 -3.16 14.69 1.95
C LEU A 66 -3.98 14.63 3.24
N THR A 67 -5.30 14.48 3.13
CA THR A 67 -6.22 14.38 4.26
C THR A 67 -6.43 12.93 4.68
N SER A 68 -6.68 12.05 3.73
CA SER A 68 -6.93 10.63 3.98
C SER A 68 -5.65 9.85 4.32
N GLN A 69 -4.49 10.33 3.86
CA GLN A 69 -3.18 9.67 3.97
C GLN A 69 -3.15 8.25 3.35
N ILE A 70 -4.06 7.98 2.42
CA ILE A 70 -4.13 6.70 1.72
C ILE A 70 -3.21 6.77 0.50
N PRO A 71 -2.17 5.92 0.41
CA PRO A 71 -1.27 5.89 -0.73
C PRO A 71 -2.01 5.53 -2.03
N GLY A 72 -1.62 6.14 -3.13
CA GLY A 72 -2.28 5.92 -4.41
C GLY A 72 -2.25 4.48 -4.92
N GLY A 73 -1.16 3.75 -4.69
CA GLY A 73 -1.13 2.31 -4.98
C GLY A 73 -2.17 1.50 -4.21
N MET A 74 -2.54 1.95 -3.00
CA MET A 74 -3.63 1.36 -2.23
C MET A 74 -4.99 1.66 -2.86
N LEU A 75 -5.22 2.89 -3.35
CA LEU A 75 -6.45 3.27 -4.04
C LEU A 75 -6.72 2.38 -5.26
N SER A 76 -5.70 2.17 -6.10
CA SER A 76 -5.83 1.31 -7.28
C SER A 76 -6.18 -0.13 -6.90
N ASN A 77 -5.57 -0.66 -5.84
CA ASN A 77 -5.88 -2.01 -5.35
C ASN A 77 -7.31 -2.10 -4.79
N LEU A 78 -7.75 -1.10 -4.03
CA LEU A 78 -9.12 -1.05 -3.50
C LEU A 78 -10.15 -0.96 -4.63
N ALA A 79 -9.89 -0.12 -5.64
CA ALA A 79 -10.75 0.00 -6.80
C ALA A 79 -10.85 -1.33 -7.56
N ALA A 80 -9.74 -2.03 -7.79
CA ALA A 80 -9.74 -3.34 -8.41
C ALA A 80 -10.56 -4.37 -7.62
N GLN A 81 -10.34 -4.46 -6.30
CA GLN A 81 -11.10 -5.35 -5.42
C GLN A 81 -12.60 -5.07 -5.43
N LEU A 82 -13.00 -3.80 -5.38
CA LEU A 82 -14.40 -3.41 -5.41
C LEU A 82 -15.03 -3.66 -6.79
N THR A 83 -14.28 -3.48 -7.87
CA THR A 83 -14.74 -3.79 -9.22
C THR A 83 -15.01 -5.28 -9.38
N GLU A 84 -14.14 -6.16 -8.88
CA GLU A 84 -14.35 -7.61 -8.88
C GLU A 84 -15.60 -8.05 -8.10
N GLN A 85 -16.03 -7.24 -7.12
CA GLN A 85 -17.20 -7.49 -6.30
C GLN A 85 -18.45 -6.72 -6.77
N ASP A 86 -18.37 -6.03 -7.92
CA ASP A 86 -19.43 -5.16 -8.45
C ASP A 86 -19.92 -4.10 -7.42
N ALA A 87 -18.99 -3.54 -6.68
CA ALA A 87 -19.23 -2.63 -5.56
C ALA A 87 -18.36 -1.36 -5.60
N LEU A 88 -17.96 -0.92 -6.79
CA LEU A 88 -17.10 0.26 -6.97
C LEU A 88 -17.78 1.55 -6.46
N ASP A 89 -19.09 1.62 -6.49
CA ASP A 89 -19.91 2.71 -5.95
C ASP A 89 -19.72 2.90 -4.44
N ARG A 90 -19.26 1.87 -3.73
CA ARG A 90 -18.96 1.91 -2.30
C ARG A 90 -17.53 2.35 -1.96
N MET A 91 -16.76 2.78 -2.95
CA MET A 91 -15.36 3.20 -2.76
C MET A 91 -15.21 4.25 -1.67
N LYS A 92 -16.11 5.26 -1.62
CA LYS A 92 -16.07 6.29 -0.59
C LYS A 92 -16.23 5.72 0.82
N GLU A 93 -17.15 4.77 1.03
CA GLU A 93 -17.34 4.13 2.34
C GLU A 93 -16.08 3.37 2.78
N VAL A 94 -15.41 2.71 1.83
CA VAL A 94 -14.14 2.00 2.12
C VAL A 94 -13.04 2.98 2.49
N LEU A 95 -12.90 4.10 1.77
CA LEU A 95 -11.93 5.14 2.10
C LEU A 95 -12.17 5.77 3.47
N ASP A 96 -13.42 5.96 3.86
CA ASP A 96 -13.81 6.45 5.19
C ASP A 96 -13.54 5.40 6.30
N GLU A 97 -13.56 4.09 5.97
CA GLU A 97 -13.31 3.00 6.91
C GLU A 97 -11.80 2.71 7.10
N VAL A 98 -10.95 2.95 6.09
CA VAL A 98 -9.50 2.71 6.17
C VAL A 98 -8.85 3.39 7.38
N PRO A 99 -9.06 4.68 7.69
CA PRO A 99 -8.50 5.31 8.88
C PRO A 99 -8.96 4.67 10.20
N ARG A 100 -10.19 4.15 10.24
CA ARG A 100 -10.75 3.47 11.42
C ARG A 100 -10.05 2.14 11.65
N VAL A 101 -9.95 1.31 10.60
CA VAL A 101 -9.24 0.03 10.67
C VAL A 101 -7.77 0.26 11.03
N ARG A 102 -7.12 1.26 10.42
CA ARG A 102 -5.75 1.63 10.77
C ARG A 102 -5.59 1.99 12.24
N LYS A 103 -6.53 2.75 12.81
CA LYS A 103 -6.53 3.07 14.23
C LYS A 103 -6.66 1.81 15.10
N ASP A 104 -7.62 0.95 14.80
CA ASP A 104 -7.87 -0.29 15.54
C ASP A 104 -6.66 -1.22 15.55
N MET A 105 -5.91 -1.23 14.45
CA MET A 105 -4.67 -2.00 14.30
C MET A 105 -3.44 -1.33 14.91
N GLY A 106 -3.59 -0.22 15.63
CA GLY A 106 -2.48 0.48 16.28
C GLY A 106 -1.61 1.28 15.31
N TYR A 107 -2.22 1.88 14.29
CA TYR A 107 -1.61 2.79 13.33
C TYR A 107 -0.45 2.20 12.52
N PRO A 108 -0.59 1.02 11.87
CA PRO A 108 0.44 0.53 10.98
C PRO A 108 0.76 1.56 9.88
N PRO A 109 2.01 1.62 9.41
CA PRO A 109 2.34 2.38 8.22
C PRO A 109 1.58 1.81 7.03
N LEU A 110 1.03 2.68 6.16
CA LEU A 110 0.32 2.24 4.96
C LEU A 110 1.31 1.97 3.81
N VAL A 111 2.15 0.97 4.01
CA VAL A 111 3.09 0.44 3.03
C VAL A 111 2.86 -1.07 2.88
N THR A 112 3.35 -1.68 1.81
CA THR A 112 3.26 -3.14 1.61
C THR A 112 4.02 -3.88 2.73
N PRO A 113 3.43 -4.89 3.38
CA PRO A 113 2.11 -5.48 3.13
C PRO A 113 0.97 -4.86 3.95
N THR A 114 1.25 -4.01 4.93
CA THR A 114 0.25 -3.52 5.90
C THR A 114 -0.83 -2.67 5.26
N SER A 115 -0.53 -1.92 4.20
CA SER A 115 -1.54 -1.18 3.43
C SER A 115 -2.60 -2.12 2.83
N GLN A 116 -2.17 -3.28 2.31
CA GLN A 116 -3.07 -4.29 1.76
C GLN A 116 -3.94 -4.92 2.86
N ILE A 117 -3.35 -5.24 4.00
CA ILE A 117 -4.07 -5.82 5.15
C ILE A 117 -5.17 -4.86 5.64
N VAL A 118 -4.81 -3.60 5.86
CA VAL A 118 -5.76 -2.55 6.27
C VAL A 118 -6.85 -2.35 5.22
N GLY A 119 -6.48 -2.25 3.94
CA GLY A 119 -7.41 -2.04 2.84
C GLY A 119 -8.41 -3.18 2.67
N THR A 120 -7.92 -4.41 2.64
CA THR A 120 -8.78 -5.60 2.52
C THR A 120 -9.74 -5.71 3.71
N GLN A 121 -9.26 -5.46 4.94
CA GLN A 121 -10.13 -5.49 6.11
C GLN A 121 -11.19 -4.37 6.06
N ALA A 122 -10.83 -3.17 5.62
CA ALA A 122 -11.79 -2.07 5.44
C ALA A 122 -12.86 -2.42 4.39
N THR A 123 -12.44 -2.99 3.26
CA THR A 123 -13.35 -3.46 2.22
C THR A 123 -14.32 -4.52 2.75
N LEU A 124 -13.85 -5.51 3.49
CA LEU A 124 -14.70 -6.53 4.10
C LEU A 124 -15.68 -5.96 5.11
N ASN A 125 -15.24 -5.02 5.96
CA ASN A 125 -16.12 -4.34 6.91
C ASN A 125 -17.29 -3.65 6.19
N VAL A 126 -17.01 -2.97 5.09
CA VAL A 126 -18.00 -2.29 4.28
C VAL A 126 -18.92 -3.29 3.57
N LEU A 127 -18.37 -4.26 2.85
CA LEU A 127 -19.16 -5.21 2.05
C LEU A 127 -20.07 -6.08 2.91
N THR A 128 -19.62 -6.50 4.09
CA THR A 128 -20.43 -7.31 5.00
C THR A 128 -21.44 -6.51 5.83
N GLY A 129 -21.32 -5.17 5.83
CA GLY A 129 -22.16 -4.27 6.60
C GLY A 129 -21.92 -4.32 8.13
N GLU A 130 -20.94 -5.09 8.57
CA GLU A 130 -20.55 -5.23 9.98
C GLU A 130 -19.04 -5.28 10.12
N ARG A 131 -18.49 -4.42 10.99
CA ARG A 131 -17.04 -4.33 11.21
C ARG A 131 -16.49 -5.62 11.84
N TYR A 132 -15.42 -6.14 11.24
CA TYR A 132 -14.74 -7.35 11.68
C TYR A 132 -15.64 -8.60 11.78
N LYS A 133 -16.74 -8.65 11.01
CA LYS A 133 -17.55 -9.85 10.88
C LYS A 133 -16.75 -10.98 10.23
N VAL A 134 -15.94 -10.62 9.24
CA VAL A 134 -14.96 -11.48 8.62
C VAL A 134 -13.58 -10.89 8.90
N ILE A 135 -12.68 -11.69 9.43
CA ILE A 135 -11.28 -11.33 9.70
C ILE A 135 -10.41 -12.22 8.83
N THR A 136 -9.56 -11.59 8.00
CA THR A 136 -8.66 -12.35 7.13
C THR A 136 -7.53 -13.00 7.92
N THR A 137 -6.91 -14.03 7.33
CA THR A 137 -5.72 -14.66 7.92
C THR A 137 -4.60 -13.66 8.09
N GLU A 138 -4.42 -12.73 7.15
CA GLU A 138 -3.40 -11.69 7.21
C GLU A 138 -3.67 -10.71 8.34
N THR A 139 -4.93 -10.30 8.55
CA THR A 139 -5.34 -9.45 9.66
C THR A 139 -5.10 -10.17 11.00
N LYS A 140 -5.48 -11.44 11.11
CA LYS A 140 -5.17 -12.26 12.28
C LYS A 140 -3.66 -12.36 12.53
N ASN A 141 -2.87 -12.64 11.50
CA ASN A 141 -1.42 -12.73 11.58
C ASN A 141 -0.78 -11.41 12.01
N TYR A 142 -1.34 -10.28 11.57
CA TYR A 142 -0.91 -8.97 12.03
C TYR A 142 -1.12 -8.81 13.54
N PHE A 143 -2.31 -9.13 14.04
CA PHE A 143 -2.61 -9.08 15.47
C PHE A 143 -1.77 -10.06 16.30
N LEU A 144 -1.41 -11.21 15.74
CA LEU A 144 -0.46 -12.15 16.35
C LEU A 144 0.99 -11.63 16.39
N GLY A 145 1.28 -10.48 15.73
CA GLY A 145 2.61 -9.87 15.72
C GLY A 145 3.57 -10.46 14.69
N LEU A 146 3.08 -11.26 13.72
CA LEU A 146 3.91 -11.87 12.68
C LEU A 146 4.48 -10.86 11.68
N TYR A 147 3.93 -9.64 11.63
CA TYR A 147 4.47 -8.51 10.86
C TYR A 147 5.28 -7.52 11.71
N GLY A 148 5.57 -7.88 12.96
CA GLY A 148 6.27 -7.03 13.91
C GLY A 148 5.33 -6.31 14.88
N ARG A 149 5.91 -5.41 15.67
CA ARG A 149 5.17 -4.68 16.71
C ARG A 149 4.37 -3.53 16.10
N ALA A 150 3.09 -3.42 16.46
CA ALA A 150 2.27 -2.26 16.11
C ALA A 150 2.87 -0.96 16.69
N PRO A 151 2.88 0.15 15.93
CA PRO A 151 3.43 1.43 16.39
C PRO A 151 2.65 2.05 17.55
N GLY A 152 1.33 1.86 17.57
CA GLY A 152 0.42 2.37 18.59
C GLY A 152 -0.34 1.27 19.31
N GLN A 153 -1.29 1.69 20.14
CA GLN A 153 -2.15 0.78 20.87
C GLN A 153 -3.18 0.14 19.95
N VAL A 154 -3.22 -1.18 19.95
CA VAL A 154 -4.22 -2.00 19.25
C VAL A 154 -5.51 -2.00 20.06
N ASP A 155 -6.65 -2.01 19.38
CA ASP A 155 -7.96 -2.18 20.02
C ASP A 155 -8.10 -3.57 20.63
N HIS A 156 -8.37 -3.62 21.94
CA HIS A 156 -8.37 -4.87 22.69
C HIS A 156 -9.53 -5.81 22.34
N ASP A 157 -10.68 -5.26 22.01
CA ASP A 157 -11.86 -6.07 21.70
C ASP A 157 -11.71 -6.71 20.33
N ILE A 158 -11.15 -5.96 19.38
CA ILE A 158 -10.87 -6.46 18.04
C ILE A 158 -9.73 -7.47 18.08
N LEU A 159 -8.69 -7.21 18.86
CA LEU A 159 -7.59 -8.16 19.09
C LEU A 159 -8.14 -9.50 19.59
N ALA A 160 -8.94 -9.48 20.65
CA ALA A 160 -9.54 -10.68 21.23
C ALA A 160 -10.41 -11.45 20.23
N ARG A 161 -11.21 -10.73 19.41
CA ARG A 161 -12.00 -11.35 18.32
C ARG A 161 -11.13 -11.99 17.24
N ALA A 162 -10.00 -11.37 16.92
CA ALA A 162 -9.13 -11.82 15.84
C ALA A 162 -8.31 -13.05 16.19
N ILE A 163 -7.76 -13.10 17.40
CA ILE A 163 -6.82 -14.15 17.80
C ILE A 163 -7.41 -15.16 18.81
N GLY A 164 -8.56 -14.84 19.45
CA GLY A 164 -9.16 -15.71 20.47
C GLY A 164 -8.23 -15.91 21.66
N ASP A 165 -7.99 -17.17 22.00
CA ASP A 165 -7.12 -17.56 23.13
C ASP A 165 -5.62 -17.60 22.76
N GLU A 166 -5.24 -17.26 21.52
CA GLU A 166 -3.86 -17.22 21.09
C GLU A 166 -3.13 -15.99 21.68
N GLU A 167 -1.87 -16.13 22.00
CA GLU A 167 -1.04 -15.02 22.51
C GLU A 167 -0.21 -14.40 21.38
N PRO A 168 -0.18 -13.05 21.27
CA PRO A 168 0.72 -12.36 20.33
C PRO A 168 2.19 -12.68 20.66
N ILE A 169 2.98 -12.86 19.61
CA ILE A 169 4.43 -13.06 19.79
C ILE A 169 5.08 -11.76 20.28
N LYS A 170 6.03 -11.90 21.20
CA LYS A 170 6.76 -10.79 21.84
C LYS A 170 8.19 -10.63 21.30
N THR A 171 8.63 -11.61 20.53
CA THR A 171 9.95 -11.63 19.89
C THR A 171 9.87 -11.11 18.46
N ARG A 172 10.99 -10.70 17.91
CA ARG A 172 11.06 -10.33 16.49
C ARG A 172 10.72 -11.55 15.62
N PRO A 173 9.80 -11.46 14.65
CA PRO A 173 9.43 -12.60 13.81
C PRO A 173 10.61 -13.28 13.12
N ALA A 174 11.58 -12.48 12.63
CA ALA A 174 12.78 -12.99 11.97
C ALA A 174 13.68 -13.85 12.85
N ASP A 175 13.66 -13.65 14.18
CA ASP A 175 14.45 -14.44 15.13
C ASP A 175 13.89 -15.85 15.34
N ARG A 176 12.70 -16.12 14.78
CA ARG A 176 12.02 -17.43 14.83
C ARG A 176 12.22 -18.25 13.55
N LEU A 177 12.84 -17.65 12.53
CA LEU A 177 13.12 -18.34 11.28
C LEU A 177 14.42 -19.13 11.40
N GLU A 178 14.40 -20.35 10.89
CA GLU A 178 15.64 -21.15 10.75
C GLU A 178 16.50 -20.55 9.62
N PRO A 179 17.84 -20.69 9.72
CA PRO A 179 18.73 -20.22 8.65
C PRO A 179 18.51 -21.00 7.35
N GLU A 180 18.05 -20.31 6.30
CA GLU A 180 17.71 -20.93 5.02
C GLU A 180 18.85 -20.89 3.97
N LEU A 181 19.89 -20.09 4.19
CA LEU A 181 20.93 -19.85 3.19
C LEU A 181 21.62 -21.13 2.69
N GLU A 182 21.95 -22.04 3.61
CA GLU A 182 22.64 -23.28 3.26
C GLU A 182 21.72 -24.30 2.57
N ALA A 183 20.42 -24.29 2.91
CA ALA A 183 19.42 -25.08 2.22
C ALA A 183 19.22 -24.57 0.79
N SER A 184 19.02 -23.25 0.64
CA SER A 184 18.83 -22.59 -0.66
C SER A 184 20.04 -22.77 -1.58
N LYS A 185 21.28 -22.73 -1.06
CA LYS A 185 22.49 -23.00 -1.86
C LYS A 185 22.53 -24.41 -2.43
N LYS A 186 21.95 -25.40 -1.74
CA LYS A 186 21.91 -26.80 -2.21
C LYS A 186 20.88 -27.02 -3.30
N GLU A 187 19.85 -26.17 -3.34
CA GLU A 187 18.76 -26.23 -4.34
C GLU A 187 19.09 -25.46 -5.62
N MET A 188 20.07 -24.56 -5.56
CA MET A 188 20.53 -23.84 -6.76
C MET A 188 21.35 -24.78 -7.64
N PRO A 189 21.08 -24.77 -8.98
CA PRO A 189 21.83 -25.58 -9.96
C PRO A 189 23.29 -25.14 -10.11
#